data_0f92dcf189ce63832748a1c61541de70
#
_entry.id   0f92dcf189ce63832748a1c61541de70
#
_cell.length_a   1.000
_cell.length_b   1.000
_cell.length_c   1.000
_cell.angle_alpha   90.00
_cell.angle_beta   90.00
_cell.angle_gamma   90.00
#
_symmetry.space_group_name_H-M   'P 1'
#
loop_
_entity.id
_entity.type
_entity.pdbx_description
1 polymer ?
#
loop_
_entity_poly.entity_id
_entity_poly.type
_entity_poly.pdbx_seq_one_letter_code
_entity_poly.pdbx_strand_id
1 'polypeptide(L)'
;MRRRAKWALVCAVLAATGLRGGAQSPSNPYARDPKQPIDEPYTQKIKEYTTEPFFNSPLVDYLPASKTVPTPQKVIGDIAGAPGKLPYSSEVYEYMRMVEKASPRVKVFLIGRTEE
;
A
#
# COMPACT_ATOMS: atom_id res chain seq x y z
N MET A 1 46.76 54.61 -14.95
CA MET A 1 46.73 53.27 -14.35
C MET A 1 45.66 53.17 -13.31
N ARG A 2 44.35 53.03 -13.65
CA ARG A 2 43.26 52.76 -12.71
C ARG A 2 41.94 52.40 -13.46
N ARG A 3 41.92 51.38 -14.25
CA ARG A 3 40.66 50.92 -14.90
C ARG A 3 40.52 49.40 -15.02
N ARG A 4 41.17 48.55 -14.19
CA ARG A 4 41.10 47.10 -14.29
C ARG A 4 40.45 46.39 -13.11
N ALA A 5 39.85 47.12 -12.14
CA ALA A 5 39.32 46.50 -10.91
C ALA A 5 37.79 46.41 -10.82
N LYS A 6 37.04 46.72 -11.89
CA LYS A 6 35.55 46.71 -11.82
C LYS A 6 34.87 45.58 -12.55
N TRP A 7 35.59 44.68 -13.21
CA TRP A 7 35.00 43.57 -13.97
C TRP A 7 35.08 42.20 -13.28
N ALA A 8 35.78 42.13 -12.15
CA ALA A 8 35.95 40.87 -11.43
C ALA A 8 34.77 40.52 -10.46
N LEU A 9 33.86 41.47 -10.22
CA LEU A 9 32.74 41.28 -9.24
C LEU A 9 31.42 40.87 -9.87
N VAL A 10 31.30 40.82 -11.21
CA VAL A 10 30.04 40.48 -11.89
C VAL A 10 29.95 38.96 -12.19
N CYS A 11 31.08 38.24 -12.22
CA CYS A 11 31.06 36.79 -12.52
C CYS A 11 30.81 35.88 -11.31
N ALA A 12 30.81 36.41 -10.07
CA ALA A 12 30.67 35.58 -8.87
C ALA A 12 29.21 35.35 -8.41
N VAL A 13 28.25 36.04 -8.98
CA VAL A 13 26.82 35.93 -8.54
C VAL A 13 25.98 34.96 -9.38
N LEU A 14 26.48 34.49 -10.52
CA LEU A 14 25.75 33.59 -11.43
C LEU A 14 25.97 32.11 -11.18
N ALA A 15 26.77 31.72 -10.19
CA ALA A 15 27.06 30.30 -9.89
C ALA A 15 26.23 29.71 -8.75
N ALA A 16 25.29 30.44 -8.14
CA ALA A 16 24.54 29.98 -6.96
C ALA A 16 23.09 29.56 -7.24
N THR A 17 22.63 29.65 -8.49
CA THR A 17 21.32 29.03 -8.86
C THR A 17 21.54 27.65 -9.45
N GLY A 18 22.12 26.77 -8.65
CA GLY A 18 22.04 25.33 -8.91
C GLY A 18 20.58 24.93 -8.91
N LEU A 19 19.98 24.72 -10.10
CA LEU A 19 18.73 24.02 -10.25
C LEU A 19 18.86 22.66 -9.56
N ARG A 20 18.38 22.56 -8.33
CA ARG A 20 18.00 21.27 -7.74
C ARG A 20 16.72 20.82 -8.45
N GLY A 21 16.86 20.41 -9.69
CA GLY A 21 15.89 19.55 -10.34
C GLY A 21 15.93 18.21 -9.62
N GLY A 22 15.20 18.09 -8.51
CA GLY A 22 14.90 16.81 -7.94
C GLY A 22 14.15 16.02 -9.01
N ALA A 23 14.81 15.09 -9.66
CA ALA A 23 14.14 14.08 -10.48
C ALA A 23 13.15 13.37 -9.56
N GLN A 24 11.88 13.75 -9.61
CA GLN A 24 10.80 12.99 -9.01
C GLN A 24 10.76 11.68 -9.77
N SER A 25 11.23 10.62 -9.14
CA SER A 25 10.98 9.27 -9.63
C SER A 25 9.49 9.14 -9.90
N PRO A 26 9.05 8.58 -11.03
CA PRO A 26 7.64 8.39 -11.33
C PRO A 26 7.02 7.68 -10.13
N SER A 27 6.02 8.29 -9.50
CA SER A 27 5.33 7.73 -8.35
C SER A 27 4.74 6.40 -8.79
N ASN A 28 5.22 5.30 -8.24
CA ASN A 28 4.62 4.00 -8.48
C ASN A 28 3.18 4.05 -7.95
N PRO A 29 2.14 3.94 -8.78
CA PRO A 29 0.75 4.00 -8.33
C PRO A 29 0.37 2.85 -7.38
N TYR A 30 1.20 1.82 -7.31
CA TYR A 30 1.07 0.67 -6.40
C TYR A 30 1.98 0.78 -5.18
N ALA A 31 2.71 1.90 -5.03
CA ALA A 31 3.53 2.11 -3.85
C ALA A 31 2.65 2.28 -2.62
N ARG A 32 3.08 1.67 -1.53
CA ARG A 32 2.44 1.85 -0.22
C ARG A 32 2.51 3.31 0.20
N ASP A 33 1.38 3.88 0.62
CA ASP A 33 1.37 5.20 1.26
C ASP A 33 1.99 5.07 2.66
N PRO A 34 3.14 5.72 2.94
CA PRO A 34 3.79 5.65 4.24
C PRO A 34 2.94 6.24 5.40
N LYS A 35 1.93 7.03 5.07
CA LYS A 35 1.02 7.65 6.05
C LYS A 35 -0.25 6.82 6.30
N GLN A 36 -0.45 5.73 5.56
CA GLN A 36 -1.62 4.88 5.73
C GLN A 36 -1.55 4.16 7.08
N PRO A 37 -2.56 4.32 7.95
CA PRO A 37 -2.61 3.57 9.20
C PRO A 37 -2.72 2.08 8.93
N ILE A 38 -2.08 1.29 9.76
CA ILE A 38 -1.96 -0.16 9.64
C ILE A 38 -2.65 -0.81 10.85
N ASP A 39 -3.31 -1.94 10.62
CA ASP A 39 -3.73 -2.86 11.67
C ASP A 39 -2.51 -3.69 12.08
N GLU A 40 -1.79 -3.22 13.10
CA GLU A 40 -0.54 -3.85 13.53
C GLU A 40 -0.73 -5.29 14.03
N PRO A 41 -1.74 -5.61 14.88
CA PRO A 41 -1.97 -6.97 15.32
C PRO A 41 -2.23 -7.94 14.16
N TYR A 42 -3.05 -7.54 13.20
CA TYR A 42 -3.34 -8.35 12.02
C TYR A 42 -2.09 -8.51 11.13
N THR A 43 -1.37 -7.43 10.90
CA THR A 43 -0.14 -7.42 10.09
C THR A 43 0.95 -8.31 10.70
N GLN A 44 1.07 -8.32 12.02
CA GLN A 44 2.01 -9.22 12.72
C GLN A 44 1.64 -10.70 12.50
N LYS A 45 0.35 -11.02 12.51
CA LYS A 45 -0.13 -12.38 12.23
C LYS A 45 0.10 -12.83 10.78
N ILE A 46 -0.02 -11.91 9.81
CA ILE A 46 0.36 -12.20 8.42
C ILE A 46 1.82 -12.68 8.38
N LYS A 47 2.73 -11.97 9.05
CA LYS A 47 4.15 -12.33 9.09
C LYS A 47 4.40 -13.66 9.80
N GLU A 48 3.71 -13.89 10.92
CA GLU A 48 3.82 -15.13 11.71
C GLU A 48 3.37 -16.36 10.92
N TYR A 49 2.29 -16.23 10.11
CA TYR A 49 1.73 -17.34 9.34
C TYR A 49 2.37 -17.51 7.96
N THR A 50 3.19 -16.57 7.53
CA THR A 50 3.98 -16.69 6.30
C THR A 50 5.22 -17.53 6.58
N THR A 51 5.23 -18.77 6.10
CA THR A 51 6.31 -19.74 6.39
C THR A 51 7.65 -19.33 5.79
N GLU A 52 7.64 -18.70 4.61
CA GLU A 52 8.83 -18.22 3.93
C GLU A 52 8.60 -16.81 3.36
N PRO A 53 9.57 -15.90 3.46
CA PRO A 53 9.39 -14.50 3.02
C PRO A 53 8.98 -14.34 1.56
N PHE A 54 9.38 -15.26 0.67
CA PHE A 54 9.05 -15.20 -0.75
C PHE A 54 7.60 -15.63 -1.07
N PHE A 55 6.85 -16.16 -0.10
CA PHE A 55 5.40 -16.41 -0.25
C PHE A 55 4.57 -15.16 0.00
N ASN A 56 5.19 -14.07 0.38
CA ASN A 56 4.53 -12.79 0.58
C ASN A 56 5.00 -11.75 -0.43
N SER A 57 4.22 -10.70 -0.62
CA SER A 57 4.57 -9.59 -1.48
C SER A 57 4.24 -8.26 -0.82
N PRO A 58 4.90 -7.14 -1.21
CA PRO A 58 4.59 -5.81 -0.70
C PRO A 58 3.14 -5.35 -0.90
N LEU A 59 2.35 -6.07 -1.70
CA LEU A 59 0.94 -5.77 -1.93
C LEU A 59 0.02 -6.34 -0.85
N VAL A 60 0.48 -7.39 -0.13
CA VAL A 60 -0.33 -8.14 0.83
C VAL A 60 0.39 -8.41 2.16
N ASP A 61 1.53 -7.80 2.40
CA ASP A 61 2.35 -7.99 3.60
C ASP A 61 1.84 -7.25 4.85
N TYR A 62 0.75 -6.51 4.70
CA TYR A 62 0.11 -5.76 5.78
C TYR A 62 -1.40 -5.61 5.55
N LEU A 63 -2.14 -5.31 6.61
CA LEU A 63 -3.54 -4.92 6.51
C LEU A 63 -3.70 -3.43 6.85
N PRO A 64 -4.27 -2.62 5.94
CA PRO A 64 -4.65 -1.24 6.26
C PRO A 64 -5.69 -1.20 7.38
N ALA A 65 -5.48 -0.34 8.37
CA ALA A 65 -6.49 -0.09 9.39
C ALA A 65 -7.67 0.67 8.79
N SER A 66 -8.89 0.22 9.09
CA SER A 66 -10.13 0.88 8.67
C SER A 66 -11.15 0.88 9.80
N LYS A 67 -11.89 1.99 9.89
CA LYS A 67 -13.02 2.10 10.82
C LYS A 67 -14.33 1.56 10.22
N THR A 68 -14.42 1.51 8.90
CA THR A 68 -15.65 1.18 8.17
C THR A 68 -15.61 -0.20 7.52
N VAL A 69 -14.43 -0.64 7.07
CA VAL A 69 -14.26 -1.94 6.43
C VAL A 69 -13.93 -2.99 7.49
N PRO A 70 -14.73 -4.04 7.65
CA PRO A 70 -14.45 -5.10 8.62
C PRO A 70 -13.23 -5.92 8.19
N THR A 71 -12.44 -6.37 9.15
CA THR A 71 -11.34 -7.30 8.88
C THR A 71 -11.87 -8.72 8.68
N PRO A 72 -11.16 -9.60 7.93
CA PRO A 72 -11.52 -11.01 7.83
C PRO A 72 -11.70 -11.68 9.20
N GLN A 73 -10.83 -11.37 10.15
CA GLN A 73 -10.90 -11.89 11.51
C GLN A 73 -12.24 -11.60 12.20
N LYS A 74 -12.80 -10.41 11.99
CA LYS A 74 -14.10 -10.04 12.61
C LYS A 74 -15.29 -10.78 12.00
N VAL A 75 -15.20 -11.19 10.73
CA VAL A 75 -16.30 -11.78 10.00
C VAL A 75 -16.20 -13.31 9.93
N ILE A 76 -15.01 -13.82 9.63
CA ILE A 76 -14.75 -15.25 9.45
C ILE A 76 -14.22 -15.88 10.75
N GLY A 77 -13.91 -15.07 11.77
CA GLY A 77 -13.44 -15.53 13.07
C GLY A 77 -11.94 -15.76 13.16
N ASP A 78 -11.21 -15.72 12.04
CA ASP A 78 -9.76 -15.89 12.03
C ASP A 78 -9.07 -15.07 10.93
N ILE A 79 -7.75 -14.99 11.03
CA ILE A 79 -6.91 -14.36 10.03
C ILE A 79 -6.72 -15.33 8.86
N ALA A 80 -6.82 -14.83 7.64
CA ALA A 80 -6.56 -15.64 6.45
C ALA A 80 -5.16 -16.25 6.51
N GLY A 81 -5.07 -17.57 6.32
CA GLY A 81 -3.82 -18.33 6.44
C GLY A 81 -3.51 -18.84 7.85
N ALA A 82 -4.39 -18.63 8.84
CA ALA A 82 -4.22 -19.21 10.18
C ALA A 82 -4.11 -20.74 10.12
N PRO A 83 -3.19 -21.35 10.87
CA PRO A 83 -3.00 -22.79 10.89
C PRO A 83 -4.29 -23.56 11.24
N GLY A 84 -4.63 -24.56 10.45
CA GLY A 84 -5.83 -25.40 10.66
C GLY A 84 -7.16 -24.69 10.35
N LYS A 85 -7.13 -23.51 9.74
CA LYS A 85 -8.30 -22.73 9.34
C LYS A 85 -8.37 -22.60 7.83
N LEU A 86 -9.43 -23.13 7.26
CA LEU A 86 -9.75 -22.99 5.84
C LEU A 86 -11.19 -22.49 5.73
N PRO A 87 -11.38 -21.20 5.41
CA PRO A 87 -12.72 -20.67 5.24
C PRO A 87 -13.42 -21.29 4.03
N TYR A 88 -14.69 -21.56 4.14
CA TYR A 88 -15.50 -22.02 3.01
C TYR A 88 -15.71 -20.89 1.99
N SER A 89 -15.91 -21.26 0.74
CA SER A 89 -16.16 -20.29 -0.34
C SER A 89 -17.35 -19.37 -0.07
N SER A 90 -18.40 -19.89 0.56
CA SER A 90 -19.56 -19.12 1.00
C SER A 90 -19.20 -18.00 1.98
N GLU A 91 -18.35 -18.28 2.97
CA GLU A 91 -17.88 -17.29 3.96
C GLU A 91 -17.04 -16.20 3.29
N VAL A 92 -16.18 -16.59 2.34
CA VAL A 92 -15.37 -15.64 1.55
C VAL A 92 -16.28 -14.73 0.71
N TYR A 93 -17.30 -15.28 0.06
CA TYR A 93 -18.25 -14.46 -0.72
C TYR A 93 -19.08 -13.52 0.16
N GLU A 94 -19.51 -13.94 1.32
CA GLU A 94 -20.21 -13.08 2.28
C GLU A 94 -19.30 -11.94 2.74
N TYR A 95 -18.06 -12.25 3.09
CA TYR A 95 -17.07 -11.24 3.46
C TYR A 95 -16.87 -10.22 2.33
N MET A 96 -16.65 -10.67 1.10
CA MET A 96 -16.47 -9.77 -0.06
C MET A 96 -17.67 -8.85 -0.29
N ARG A 97 -18.89 -9.34 -0.09
CA ARG A 97 -20.12 -8.53 -0.16
C ARG A 97 -20.21 -7.49 0.96
N MET A 98 -19.72 -7.83 2.16
CA MET A 98 -19.61 -6.84 3.25
C MET A 98 -18.60 -5.75 2.93
N VAL A 99 -17.46 -6.11 2.36
CA VAL A 99 -16.44 -5.14 1.91
C VAL A 99 -16.99 -4.25 0.80
N GLU A 100 -17.73 -4.79 -0.17
CA GLU A 100 -18.40 -4.01 -1.22
C GLU A 100 -19.36 -2.97 -0.63
N LYS A 101 -20.15 -3.33 0.37
CA LYS A 101 -21.06 -2.39 1.06
C LYS A 101 -20.32 -1.33 1.86
N ALA A 102 -19.15 -1.66 2.39
CA ALA A 102 -18.35 -0.77 3.23
C ALA A 102 -17.39 0.14 2.45
N SER A 103 -17.11 -0.16 1.16
CA SER A 103 -16.14 0.57 0.36
C SER A 103 -16.55 0.67 -1.11
N PRO A 104 -16.55 1.88 -1.69
CA PRO A 104 -16.84 2.07 -3.11
C PRO A 104 -15.73 1.54 -4.04
N ARG A 105 -14.60 1.11 -3.46
CA ARG A 105 -13.44 0.59 -4.21
C ARG A 105 -13.58 -0.88 -4.59
N VAL A 106 -14.57 -1.57 -4.05
CA VAL A 106 -14.80 -3.01 -4.28
C VAL A 106 -16.14 -3.20 -4.97
N LYS A 107 -16.15 -4.08 -5.96
CA LYS A 107 -17.36 -4.57 -6.65
C LYS A 107 -17.34 -6.08 -6.70
N VAL A 108 -18.47 -6.69 -6.36
CA VAL A 108 -18.68 -8.15 -6.40
C VAL A 108 -19.75 -8.45 -7.44
N PHE A 109 -19.40 -9.22 -8.45
CA PHE A 109 -20.32 -9.63 -9.51
C PHE A 109 -20.15 -11.09 -9.87
N LEU A 110 -21.22 -11.73 -10.29
CA LEU A 110 -21.22 -13.10 -10.74
C LEU A 110 -20.64 -13.18 -12.15
N ILE A 111 -19.60 -13.96 -12.35
CA ILE A 111 -19.00 -14.22 -13.67
C ILE A 111 -19.51 -15.51 -14.32
N GLY A 112 -20.12 -16.40 -13.53
CA GLY A 112 -20.66 -17.68 -13.99
C GLY A 112 -21.02 -18.58 -12.85
N ARG A 113 -21.59 -19.73 -13.18
CA ARG A 113 -21.81 -20.85 -12.28
C ARG A 113 -21.07 -22.07 -12.83
N THR A 114 -20.57 -22.92 -11.94
CA THR A 114 -20.07 -24.24 -12.32
C THR A 114 -21.26 -25.14 -12.66
N GLU A 115 -21.04 -26.13 -13.50
CA GLU A 115 -22.08 -27.10 -13.92
C GLU A 115 -22.31 -28.22 -12.88
N GLU A 116 -21.85 -28.04 -11.64
CA GLU A 116 -22.09 -28.99 -10.56
C GLU A 116 -23.37 -28.64 -9.80
#